data_1491333a5d856cc96b0d0985a1f43415
#
_entry.id   1491333a5d856cc96b0d0985a1f43415
#
_cell.length_a   1.000
_cell.length_b   1.000
_cell.length_c   1.000
_cell.angle_alpha   90.00
_cell.angle_beta   90.00
_cell.angle_gamma   90.00
#
_symmetry.space_group_name_H-M   'P 1'
#
loop_
_entity.id
_entity.type
_entity.pdbx_description
1 polymer ?
#
loop_
_entity_poly.entity_id
_entity_poly.type
_entity_poly.pdbx_seq_one_letter_code
_entity_poly.pdbx_strand_id
1 'polypeptide(L)'
;MPISLEIVTPSEVVYSEEVDHVVIPTSRGKIDVLPHHVPIIDTLTAGDIKVVKEGITQYLAVGSGFVEVYGEKVSLLTDQAIDISNSDEAEIEEAVNRASEALQDAKQNNFDQSQIDKLEAAARFAFAKKVAKAKAR
;
A
#
# COMPACT_ATOMS: atom_id res chain seq x y z
N MET A 1 -11.96 -21.09 -5.47
CA MET A 1 -12.54 -19.95 -6.21
C MET A 1 -11.69 -18.71 -6.02
N PRO A 2 -11.29 -18.02 -7.09
CA PRO A 2 -10.44 -16.84 -6.94
C PRO A 2 -11.20 -15.64 -6.36
N ILE A 3 -10.44 -14.71 -5.81
CA ILE A 3 -10.95 -13.44 -5.34
C ILE A 3 -10.68 -12.40 -6.41
N SER A 4 -11.62 -11.49 -6.63
CA SER A 4 -11.41 -10.35 -7.53
C SER A 4 -10.80 -9.20 -6.72
N LEU A 5 -9.54 -8.87 -6.99
CA LEU A 5 -8.83 -7.78 -6.31
C LEU A 5 -8.76 -6.56 -7.20
N GLU A 6 -9.21 -5.43 -6.67
CA GLU A 6 -9.15 -4.14 -7.35
C GLU A 6 -8.47 -3.12 -6.45
N ILE A 7 -7.47 -2.43 -6.97
CA ILE A 7 -6.78 -1.35 -6.27
C ILE A 7 -6.96 -0.07 -7.09
N VAL A 8 -7.61 0.92 -6.50
CA VAL A 8 -8.00 2.15 -7.18
C VAL A 8 -7.42 3.36 -6.47
N THR A 9 -6.87 4.29 -7.25
CA THR A 9 -6.47 5.61 -6.80
C THR A 9 -7.39 6.64 -7.45
N PRO A 10 -7.35 7.92 -7.02
CA PRO A 10 -8.19 8.95 -7.66
C PRO A 10 -7.95 9.11 -9.17
N SER A 11 -6.76 8.77 -9.65
CA SER A 11 -6.42 8.98 -11.06
C SER A 11 -6.59 7.75 -11.94
N GLU A 12 -6.57 6.53 -11.37
CA GLU A 12 -6.58 5.32 -12.20
C GLU A 12 -6.88 4.06 -11.39
N VAL A 13 -7.17 2.98 -12.11
CA VAL A 13 -7.19 1.62 -11.57
C VAL A 13 -5.77 1.08 -11.70
N VAL A 14 -5.10 0.86 -10.57
CA VAL A 14 -3.71 0.40 -10.54
C VAL A 14 -3.61 -1.11 -10.74
N TYR A 15 -4.58 -1.85 -10.22
CA TYR A 15 -4.58 -3.31 -10.27
C TYR A 15 -6.03 -3.80 -10.34
N SER A 16 -6.28 -4.77 -11.21
CA SER A 16 -7.62 -5.37 -11.33
C SER A 16 -7.47 -6.77 -11.92
N GLU A 17 -7.39 -7.78 -11.05
CA GLU A 17 -7.23 -9.17 -11.47
C GLU A 17 -7.82 -10.14 -10.46
N GLU A 18 -8.05 -11.36 -10.90
CA GLU A 18 -8.44 -12.45 -10.01
C GLU A 18 -7.18 -13.03 -9.37
N VAL A 19 -7.19 -13.21 -8.06
CA VAL A 19 -6.05 -13.68 -7.29
C VAL A 19 -6.46 -14.81 -6.35
N ASP A 20 -5.50 -15.57 -5.84
CA ASP A 20 -5.76 -16.65 -4.90
C ASP A 20 -6.02 -16.11 -3.51
N HIS A 21 -5.15 -15.23 -3.02
CA HIS A 21 -5.34 -14.50 -1.77
C HIS A 21 -4.49 -13.24 -1.76
N VAL A 22 -4.77 -12.36 -0.81
CA VAL A 22 -4.06 -11.09 -0.66
C VAL A 22 -3.88 -10.78 0.81
N VAL A 23 -2.68 -10.33 1.19
CA VAL A 23 -2.37 -9.87 2.55
C VAL A 23 -2.33 -8.35 2.53
N ILE A 24 -3.12 -7.74 3.38
CA ILE A 24 -3.39 -6.30 3.39
C ILE A 24 -3.09 -5.70 4.76
N PRO A 25 -2.35 -4.56 4.84
CA PRO A 25 -2.14 -3.87 6.11
C PRO A 25 -3.37 -3.03 6.48
N THR A 26 -3.94 -3.28 7.65
CA THR A 26 -5.08 -2.53 8.14
C THR A 26 -4.78 -1.89 9.49
N SER A 27 -5.70 -1.05 9.97
CA SER A 27 -5.58 -0.42 11.28
C SER A 27 -5.51 -1.43 12.43
N ARG A 28 -5.98 -2.65 12.21
CA ARG A 28 -5.95 -3.73 13.20
C ARG A 28 -4.81 -4.73 12.97
N GLY A 29 -3.88 -4.42 12.07
CA GLY A 29 -2.81 -5.31 11.68
C GLY A 29 -3.04 -5.89 10.29
N LYS A 30 -2.15 -6.78 9.88
CA LYS A 30 -2.28 -7.42 8.56
C LYS A 30 -3.39 -8.45 8.57
N ILE A 31 -4.20 -8.44 7.52
CA ILE A 31 -5.22 -9.45 7.30
C ILE A 31 -4.90 -10.22 6.01
N ASP A 32 -5.12 -11.52 6.03
CA ASP A 32 -4.98 -12.36 4.84
C ASP A 32 -6.39 -12.69 4.35
N VAL A 33 -6.73 -12.15 3.19
CA VAL A 33 -8.06 -12.36 2.61
C VAL A 33 -8.01 -13.56 1.67
N LEU A 34 -8.64 -14.64 2.09
CA LEU A 34 -8.81 -15.84 1.30
C LEU A 34 -10.24 -15.90 0.77
N PRO A 35 -10.54 -16.81 -0.19
CA PRO A 35 -11.92 -16.99 -0.63
C PRO A 35 -12.85 -17.25 0.56
N HIS A 36 -14.05 -16.71 0.48
CA HIS A 36 -15.08 -16.83 1.54
C HIS A 36 -14.74 -16.07 2.83
N HIS A 37 -13.90 -15.07 2.74
CA HIS A 37 -13.60 -14.20 3.90
C HIS A 37 -14.88 -13.46 4.34
N VAL A 38 -15.01 -13.26 5.64
CA VAL A 38 -16.12 -12.49 6.21
C VAL A 38 -16.08 -11.06 5.66
N PRO A 39 -17.23 -10.50 5.26
CA PRO A 39 -17.25 -9.11 4.80
C PRO A 39 -16.73 -8.15 5.86
N ILE A 40 -15.84 -7.24 5.45
CA ILE A 40 -15.31 -6.20 6.33
C ILE A 40 -15.14 -4.88 5.57
N ILE A 41 -15.19 -3.79 6.34
CA ILE A 41 -14.75 -2.47 5.89
C ILE A 41 -13.78 -1.99 6.96
N ASP A 42 -12.58 -1.62 6.56
CA ASP A 42 -11.55 -1.18 7.51
C ASP A 42 -10.67 -0.12 6.88
N THR A 43 -9.86 0.51 7.69
CA THR A 43 -8.87 1.49 7.24
C THR A 43 -7.65 0.76 6.71
N LEU A 44 -7.22 1.13 5.52
CA LEU A 44 -5.99 0.66 4.92
C LEU A 44 -4.84 1.54 5.44
N THR A 45 -3.82 0.92 6.01
CA THR A 45 -2.61 1.65 6.41
C THR A 45 -1.56 1.57 5.31
N ALA A 46 -0.70 2.59 5.22
CA ALA A 46 0.40 2.57 4.26
C ALA A 46 1.30 1.37 4.54
N GLY A 47 1.63 0.63 3.50
CA GLY A 47 2.45 -0.56 3.65
C GLY A 47 2.55 -1.36 2.37
N ASP A 48 3.07 -2.58 2.51
CA ASP A 48 3.18 -3.52 1.41
C ASP A 48 1.96 -4.44 1.37
N ILE A 49 1.53 -4.73 0.15
CA ILE A 49 0.47 -5.70 -0.14
C ILE A 49 1.10 -6.90 -0.80
N LYS A 50 0.79 -8.09 -0.29
CA LYS A 50 1.25 -9.35 -0.87
C LYS A 50 0.09 -9.98 -1.63
N VAL A 51 0.26 -10.17 -2.92
CA VAL A 51 -0.74 -10.79 -3.79
C VAL A 51 -0.21 -12.13 -4.26
N VAL A 52 -1.00 -13.18 -4.09
CA VAL A 52 -0.65 -14.51 -4.60
C VAL A 52 -1.63 -14.89 -5.69
N LYS A 53 -1.11 -15.14 -6.89
CA LYS A 53 -1.88 -15.52 -8.07
C LYS A 53 -1.20 -16.68 -8.75
N GLU A 54 -1.91 -17.81 -8.88
CA GLU A 54 -1.40 -19.00 -9.54
C GLU A 54 -0.05 -19.45 -8.98
N GLY A 55 0.11 -19.35 -7.66
CA GLY A 55 1.35 -19.72 -6.99
C GLY A 55 2.47 -18.69 -7.07
N ILE A 56 2.26 -17.60 -7.80
CA ILE A 56 3.26 -16.53 -7.94
C ILE A 56 2.93 -15.40 -6.98
N THR A 57 3.93 -14.98 -6.21
CA THR A 57 3.80 -13.89 -5.24
C THR A 57 4.28 -12.58 -5.86
N GLN A 58 3.48 -11.54 -5.70
CA GLN A 58 3.78 -10.20 -6.15
C GLN A 58 3.59 -9.23 -4.99
N TYR A 59 4.40 -8.19 -4.93
CA TYR A 59 4.28 -7.16 -3.89
C TYR A 59 4.00 -5.80 -4.51
N LEU A 60 3.04 -5.09 -3.91
CA LEU A 60 2.74 -3.71 -4.26
C LEU A 60 2.91 -2.86 -3.00
N ALA A 61 3.17 -1.57 -3.19
CA ALA A 61 3.19 -0.61 -2.09
C ALA A 61 1.97 0.29 -2.21
N VAL A 62 1.32 0.58 -1.10
CA VAL A 62 0.14 1.42 -1.05
C VAL A 62 0.26 2.47 0.03
N GLY A 63 -0.39 3.61 -0.17
CA GLY A 63 -0.60 4.60 0.86
C GLY A 63 -1.81 4.23 1.71
N SER A 64 -2.26 5.15 2.53
CA SER A 64 -3.45 4.95 3.36
C SER A 64 -4.73 5.02 2.54
N GLY A 65 -5.82 4.52 3.10
CA GLY A 65 -7.11 4.53 2.44
C GLY A 65 -8.10 3.60 3.13
N PHE A 66 -8.87 2.88 2.34
CA PHE A 66 -9.91 1.99 2.84
C PHE A 66 -9.84 0.62 2.16
N VAL A 67 -10.24 -0.39 2.93
CA VAL A 67 -10.36 -1.78 2.47
C VAL A 67 -11.81 -2.17 2.57
N GLU A 68 -12.36 -2.73 1.50
CA GLU A 68 -13.69 -3.31 1.50
C GLU A 68 -13.60 -4.73 0.98
N VAL A 69 -14.03 -5.69 1.80
CA VAL A 69 -14.14 -7.10 1.44
C VAL A 69 -15.62 -7.45 1.40
N TYR A 70 -16.09 -7.86 0.25
CA TYR A 70 -17.49 -8.20 0.07
C TYR A 70 -17.63 -9.37 -0.91
N GLY A 71 -18.16 -10.49 -0.41
CA GLY A 71 -18.28 -11.70 -1.22
C GLY A 71 -16.90 -12.18 -1.67
N GLU A 72 -16.72 -12.30 -2.96
CA GLU A 72 -15.44 -12.72 -3.56
C GLU A 72 -14.67 -11.53 -4.13
N LYS A 73 -15.01 -10.32 -3.69
CA LYS A 73 -14.39 -9.10 -4.18
C LYS A 73 -13.67 -8.37 -3.05
N VAL A 74 -12.47 -7.89 -3.35
CA VAL A 74 -11.68 -7.04 -2.45
C VAL A 74 -11.39 -5.75 -3.20
N SER A 75 -11.79 -4.63 -2.62
CA SER A 75 -11.52 -3.29 -3.17
C SER A 75 -10.64 -2.51 -2.21
N LEU A 76 -9.55 -1.99 -2.74
CA LEU A 76 -8.65 -1.10 -2.01
C LEU A 76 -8.74 0.28 -2.65
N LEU A 77 -9.12 1.27 -1.84
CA LEU A 77 -9.20 2.67 -2.27
C LEU A 77 -8.09 3.41 -1.54
N THR A 78 -7.11 3.89 -2.27
CA THR A 78 -5.93 4.53 -1.69
C THR A 78 -5.53 5.76 -2.49
N ASP A 79 -4.81 6.68 -1.85
CA ASP A 79 -4.29 7.85 -2.54
C ASP A 79 -3.10 7.51 -3.46
N GLN A 80 -2.35 6.47 -3.13
CA GLN A 80 -1.18 6.06 -3.89
C GLN A 80 -1.03 4.54 -3.89
N ALA A 81 -0.66 3.98 -5.05
CA ALA A 81 -0.34 2.57 -5.16
C ALA A 81 0.64 2.36 -6.31
N ILE A 82 1.55 1.41 -6.16
CA ILE A 82 2.53 1.09 -7.20
C ILE A 82 2.94 -0.38 -7.12
N ASP A 83 3.02 -1.01 -8.28
CA ASP A 83 3.69 -2.30 -8.43
C ASP A 83 5.19 -2.02 -8.48
N ILE A 84 5.92 -2.55 -7.51
CA ILE A 84 7.33 -2.22 -7.33
C ILE A 84 8.29 -3.12 -8.09
N SER A 85 7.78 -4.08 -8.84
CA SER A 85 8.64 -5.05 -9.54
C SER A 85 9.65 -4.39 -10.50
N ASN A 86 9.27 -3.27 -11.11
CA ASN A 86 10.11 -2.53 -12.04
C ASN A 86 10.78 -1.30 -11.41
N SER A 87 10.67 -1.12 -10.11
CA SER A 87 11.25 0.03 -9.42
C SER A 87 12.72 -0.21 -9.08
N ASP A 88 13.54 0.82 -9.24
CA ASP A 88 14.95 0.78 -8.88
C ASP A 88 15.11 0.95 -7.36
N GLU A 89 15.85 0.04 -6.75
CA GLU A 89 16.13 0.07 -5.32
C GLU A 89 16.83 1.36 -4.88
N ALA A 90 17.77 1.84 -5.68
CA ALA A 90 18.49 3.08 -5.36
C ALA A 90 17.55 4.29 -5.38
N GLU A 91 16.61 4.34 -6.32
CA GLU A 91 15.62 5.41 -6.39
C GLU A 91 14.68 5.36 -5.18
N ILE A 92 14.29 4.17 -4.76
CA ILE A 92 13.44 3.98 -3.59
C ILE A 92 14.15 4.48 -2.32
N GLU A 93 15.40 4.10 -2.14
CA GLU A 93 16.20 4.51 -0.97
C GLU A 93 16.37 6.03 -0.95
N GLU A 94 16.64 6.63 -2.09
CA GLU A 94 16.75 8.08 -2.22
C GLU A 94 15.45 8.78 -1.89
N ALA A 95 14.31 8.22 -2.32
CA ALA A 95 12.99 8.76 -2.02
C ALA A 95 12.68 8.69 -0.52
N VAL A 96 13.07 7.60 0.15
CA VAL A 96 12.92 7.47 1.61
C VAL A 96 13.73 8.53 2.33
N ASN A 97 14.97 8.73 1.93
CA ASN A 97 15.85 9.71 2.55
C ASN A 97 15.32 11.14 2.36
N ARG A 98 14.87 11.48 1.16
CA ARG A 98 14.29 12.81 0.89
C ARG A 98 13.03 13.06 1.69
N ALA A 99 12.15 12.06 1.77
CA ALA A 99 10.90 12.19 2.52
C ALA A 99 11.18 12.37 4.02
N SER A 100 12.13 11.61 4.56
CA SER A 100 12.51 11.70 5.97
C SER A 100 13.13 13.08 6.31
N GLU A 101 14.02 13.56 5.45
CA GLU A 101 14.65 14.87 5.62
C GLU A 101 13.62 16.00 5.55
N ALA A 102 12.71 15.94 4.58
CA ALA A 102 11.65 16.94 4.43
C ALA A 102 10.74 16.99 5.65
N LEU A 103 10.38 15.82 6.20
CA LEU A 103 9.56 15.74 7.38
C LEU A 103 10.27 16.32 8.61
N GLN A 104 11.53 15.98 8.81
CA GLN A 104 12.31 16.49 9.93
C GLN A 104 12.49 18.00 9.84
N ASP A 105 12.78 18.51 8.66
CA ASP A 105 12.92 19.95 8.41
C ASP A 105 11.61 20.69 8.71
N ALA A 106 10.49 20.14 8.28
CA ALA A 106 9.18 20.73 8.53
C ALA A 106 8.86 20.82 10.03
N LYS A 107 9.20 19.78 10.79
CA LYS A 107 9.00 19.76 12.24
C LYS A 107 9.88 20.78 12.94
N GLN A 108 11.13 20.95 12.51
CA GLN A 108 12.06 21.91 13.09
C GLN A 108 11.67 23.37 12.79
N ASN A 109 11.05 23.62 11.65
CA ASN A 109 10.68 24.95 11.21
C ASN A 109 9.21 25.32 11.47
N ASN A 110 8.55 24.55 12.34
CA ASN A 110 7.18 24.81 12.77
C ASN A 110 6.18 24.93 11.61
N PHE A 111 6.28 24.03 10.64
CA PHE A 111 5.32 23.97 9.56
C PHE A 111 3.92 23.67 10.10
N ASP A 112 2.91 24.12 9.37
CA ASP A 112 1.52 23.84 9.66
C ASP A 112 1.28 22.33 9.80
N GLN A 113 0.41 21.91 10.73
CA GLN A 113 0.13 20.51 11.00
C GLN A 113 -0.35 19.76 9.74
N SER A 114 -1.16 20.42 8.89
CA SER A 114 -1.61 19.78 7.66
C SER A 114 -0.47 19.49 6.68
N GLN A 115 0.56 20.34 6.65
CA GLN A 115 1.76 20.11 5.84
C GLN A 115 2.60 19.00 6.42
N ILE A 116 2.72 18.92 7.74
CA ILE A 116 3.42 17.84 8.43
C ILE A 116 2.72 16.50 8.15
N ASP A 117 1.39 16.46 8.21
CA ASP A 117 0.62 15.24 7.94
C ASP A 117 0.85 14.72 6.52
N LYS A 118 0.91 15.64 5.54
CA LYS A 118 1.20 15.26 4.15
C LYS A 118 2.60 14.68 3.99
N LEU A 119 3.58 15.28 4.67
CA LEU A 119 4.96 14.79 4.63
C LEU A 119 5.09 13.45 5.34
N GLU A 120 4.36 13.25 6.43
CA GLU A 120 4.33 11.94 7.10
C GLU A 120 3.73 10.86 6.19
N ALA A 121 2.64 11.17 5.48
CA ALA A 121 2.04 10.24 4.54
C ALA A 121 3.00 9.87 3.41
N ALA A 122 3.71 10.88 2.87
CA ALA A 122 4.71 10.64 1.83
C ALA A 122 5.87 9.76 2.33
N ALA A 123 6.31 9.99 3.57
CA ALA A 123 7.38 9.20 4.17
C ALA A 123 6.94 7.74 4.39
N ARG A 124 5.71 7.53 4.85
CA ARG A 124 5.15 6.19 5.04
C ARG A 124 5.06 5.43 3.73
N PHE A 125 4.61 6.09 2.68
CA PHE A 125 4.51 5.45 1.36
C PHE A 125 5.89 5.12 0.78
N ALA A 126 6.86 6.03 0.91
CA ALA A 126 8.22 5.78 0.47
C ALA A 126 8.83 4.57 1.21
N PHE A 127 8.61 4.50 2.53
CA PHE A 127 9.07 3.37 3.34
C PHE A 127 8.36 2.07 2.94
N ALA A 128 7.05 2.14 2.65
CA ALA A 128 6.29 0.99 2.17
C ALA A 128 6.87 0.43 0.87
N LYS A 129 7.29 1.29 -0.05
CA LYS A 129 7.96 0.87 -1.28
C LYS A 129 9.26 0.14 -0.98
N LYS A 130 10.03 0.64 -0.04
CA LYS A 130 11.29 0.01 0.38
C LYS A 130 11.06 -1.39 0.94
N VAL A 131 10.09 -1.54 1.83
CA VAL A 131 9.75 -2.84 2.45
C VAL A 131 9.25 -3.82 1.38
N ALA A 132 8.36 -3.37 0.51
CA ALA A 132 7.80 -4.20 -0.55
C ALA A 132 8.90 -4.68 -1.52
N LYS A 133 9.82 -3.80 -1.89
CA LYS A 133 10.93 -4.16 -2.79
C LYS A 133 11.87 -5.17 -2.14
N ALA A 134 12.13 -5.02 -0.84
CA ALA A 134 12.96 -5.97 -0.09
C ALA A 134 12.33 -7.35 -0.05
N LYS A 135 11.02 -7.44 0.14
CA LYS A 135 10.28 -8.71 0.16
C LYS A 135 10.16 -9.35 -1.22
N ALA A 136 10.20 -8.55 -2.28
CA ALA A 136 10.05 -9.03 -3.65
C ALA A 136 11.31 -9.71 -4.21
N ARG A 137 12.43 -9.66 -3.49
CA ARG A 137 13.68 -10.29 -3.92
C ARG A 137 13.65 -11.80 -3.83
#